data_4c1d249feed7e90109e85739e8cf8cce
#
_entry.id   4c1d249feed7e90109e85739e8cf8cce
#
_cell.length_a   1.000
_cell.length_b   1.000
_cell.length_c   1.000
_cell.angle_alpha   90.00
_cell.angle_beta   90.00
_cell.angle_gamma   90.00
#
_symmetry.space_group_name_H-M   'P 1'
#
loop_
_entity.id
_entity.type
_entity.pdbx_description
1 polymer ?
#
loop_
_entity_poly.entity_id
_entity_poly.type
_entity_poly.pdbx_seq_one_letter_code
_entity_poly.pdbx_strand_id
1 'polypeptide(L)'
;MMQRSKKGTEESLMLLRTISENPQITQRELSSRLGLSLGKVNFLMKSLIEKGFIKANNFKNCQNKIAYLYLLTPRGIEEKAKITYHFLRRKTEEYERLEKEIQDLQKEVEVLAKSATENR
;
A
#
# COMPACT_ATOMS: atom_id res chain seq x y z
N MET A 1 -13.82 -0.93 -19.12
CA MET A 1 -13.16 -0.12 -18.09
C MET A 1 -12.09 -0.94 -17.38
N MET A 2 -10.87 -0.50 -17.44
CA MET A 2 -9.79 -1.25 -16.82
C MET A 2 -9.85 -1.10 -15.30
N GLN A 3 -10.05 -2.20 -14.62
CA GLN A 3 -9.97 -2.22 -13.17
C GLN A 3 -8.49 -2.21 -12.77
N ARG A 4 -8.12 -1.37 -11.82
CA ARG A 4 -6.79 -1.41 -11.23
C ARG A 4 -6.60 -2.77 -10.57
N SER A 5 -5.47 -3.40 -10.80
CA SER A 5 -5.12 -4.60 -10.06
C SER A 5 -4.98 -4.25 -8.59
N LYS A 6 -5.23 -5.20 -7.70
CA LYS A 6 -5.04 -5.02 -6.26
C LYS A 6 -3.62 -4.57 -5.96
N LYS A 7 -2.65 -5.15 -6.65
CA LYS A 7 -1.23 -4.83 -6.49
C LYS A 7 -0.93 -3.38 -6.86
N GLY A 8 -1.45 -2.91 -8.00
CA GLY A 8 -1.24 -1.54 -8.44
C GLY A 8 -1.85 -0.51 -7.48
N THR A 9 -3.00 -0.83 -6.89
CA THR A 9 -3.66 0.03 -5.91
C THR A 9 -2.84 0.09 -4.61
N GLU A 10 -2.34 -1.04 -4.14
CA GLU A 10 -1.49 -1.11 -2.95
C GLU A 10 -0.19 -0.34 -3.15
N GLU A 11 0.44 -0.49 -4.31
CA GLU A 11 1.67 0.24 -4.64
C GLU A 11 1.44 1.74 -4.66
N SER A 12 0.32 2.19 -5.25
CA SER A 12 -0.05 3.62 -5.27
C SER A 12 -0.29 4.15 -3.85
N LEU A 13 -0.97 3.39 -3.01
CA LEU A 13 -1.21 3.78 -1.61
C LEU A 13 0.10 3.91 -0.84
N MET A 14 1.00 2.94 -0.98
CA MET A 14 2.31 2.97 -0.33
C MET A 14 3.10 4.21 -0.75
N LEU A 15 3.05 4.54 -2.04
CA LEU A 15 3.74 5.69 -2.62
C LEU A 15 3.16 6.99 -2.06
N LEU A 16 1.84 7.16 -2.08
CA LEU A 16 1.17 8.35 -1.56
C LEU A 16 1.43 8.53 -0.06
N ARG A 17 1.41 7.44 0.69
CA ARG A 17 1.68 7.47 2.13
C ARG A 17 3.10 7.90 2.43
N THR A 18 4.07 7.31 1.73
CA THR A 18 5.49 7.61 1.94
C THR A 18 5.81 9.05 1.58
N ILE A 19 5.23 9.56 0.48
CA ILE A 19 5.40 10.95 0.06
C ILE A 19 4.79 11.91 1.08
N SER A 20 3.63 11.58 1.64
CA SER A 20 2.99 12.39 2.69
C SER A 20 3.89 12.54 3.91
N GLU A 21 4.58 11.47 4.27
CA GLU A 21 5.46 11.45 5.45
C GLU A 21 6.79 12.12 5.18
N ASN A 22 7.27 12.02 3.94
CA ASN A 22 8.57 12.58 3.55
C ASN A 22 8.51 13.19 2.15
N PRO A 23 8.07 14.45 2.02
CA PRO A 23 7.94 15.11 0.72
C PRO A 23 9.26 15.27 -0.05
N GLN A 24 10.39 15.23 0.64
CA GLN A 24 11.71 15.39 0.01
C GLN A 24 12.32 14.08 -0.47
N ILE A 25 11.61 12.98 -0.34
CA ILE A 25 12.12 11.66 -0.72
C ILE A 25 12.39 11.60 -2.22
N THR A 26 13.51 10.98 -2.60
CA THR A 26 13.85 10.78 -4.01
C THR A 26 13.16 9.53 -4.54
N GLN A 27 13.06 9.42 -5.87
CA GLN A 27 12.52 8.21 -6.49
C GLN A 27 13.38 6.99 -6.19
N ARG A 28 14.69 7.18 -6.07
CA ARG A 28 15.62 6.11 -5.71
C ARG A 28 15.38 5.61 -4.30
N GLU A 29 15.15 6.52 -3.37
CA GLU A 29 14.79 6.17 -1.99
C GLU A 29 13.43 5.48 -1.91
N LEU A 30 12.46 5.94 -2.70
CA LEU A 30 11.15 5.29 -2.82
C LEU A 30 11.30 3.85 -3.31
N SER A 31 12.10 3.67 -4.35
CA SER A 31 12.38 2.35 -4.91
C SER A 31 12.93 1.40 -3.84
N SER A 32 13.92 1.88 -3.10
CA SER A 32 14.55 1.10 -2.03
C SER A 32 13.57 0.76 -0.91
N ARG A 33 12.82 1.76 -0.44
CA ARG A 33 11.88 1.61 0.66
C ARG A 33 10.71 0.68 0.35
N LEU A 34 10.17 0.80 -0.86
CA LEU A 34 8.97 0.08 -1.25
C LEU A 34 9.27 -1.28 -1.88
N GLY A 35 10.54 -1.57 -2.15
CA GLY A 35 10.92 -2.80 -2.82
C GLY A 35 10.45 -2.85 -4.26
N LEU A 36 10.33 -1.70 -4.92
CA LEU A 36 9.93 -1.58 -6.31
C LEU A 36 11.12 -1.17 -7.15
N SER A 37 11.12 -1.52 -8.44
CA SER A 37 12.15 -1.06 -9.36
C SER A 37 12.04 0.46 -9.55
N LEU A 38 13.16 1.10 -9.88
CA LEU A 38 13.18 2.54 -10.17
C LEU A 38 12.25 2.89 -11.33
N GLY A 39 12.22 2.04 -12.36
CA GLY A 39 11.32 2.21 -13.50
C GLY A 39 9.85 2.17 -13.08
N LYS A 40 9.48 1.26 -12.18
CA LYS A 40 8.13 1.16 -11.67
C LYS A 40 7.74 2.39 -10.87
N VAL A 41 8.65 2.88 -10.01
CA VAL A 41 8.43 4.11 -9.23
C VAL A 41 8.24 5.29 -10.18
N ASN A 42 9.10 5.41 -11.17
CA ASN A 42 8.99 6.50 -12.16
C ASN A 42 7.64 6.46 -12.89
N PHE A 43 7.21 5.27 -13.31
CA PHE A 43 5.94 5.07 -14.00
C PHE A 43 4.76 5.49 -13.10
N LEU A 44 4.77 5.03 -11.85
CA LEU A 44 3.70 5.36 -10.89
C LEU A 44 3.67 6.85 -10.57
N MET A 45 4.84 7.46 -10.37
CA MET A 45 4.93 8.89 -10.09
C MET A 45 4.37 9.71 -11.24
N LYS A 46 4.76 9.38 -12.47
CA LYS A 46 4.25 10.06 -13.68
C LYS A 46 2.73 9.97 -13.75
N SER A 47 2.20 8.78 -13.54
CA SER A 47 0.77 8.54 -13.57
C SER A 47 0.04 9.38 -12.52
N LEU A 48 0.54 9.42 -11.29
CA LEU A 48 -0.07 10.17 -10.21
C LEU A 48 0.00 11.68 -10.42
N ILE A 49 1.09 12.15 -11.02
CA ILE A 49 1.23 13.56 -11.38
C ILE A 49 0.25 13.93 -12.50
N GLU A 50 0.16 13.11 -13.54
CA GLU A 50 -0.77 13.32 -14.66
C GLU A 50 -2.23 13.35 -14.21
N LYS A 51 -2.57 12.55 -13.24
CA LYS A 51 -3.93 12.50 -12.68
C LYS A 51 -4.22 13.65 -11.72
N GLY A 52 -3.21 14.44 -11.40
CA GLY A 52 -3.37 15.58 -10.51
C GLY A 52 -3.39 15.22 -9.03
N PHE A 53 -2.86 14.06 -8.66
CA PHE A 53 -2.81 13.61 -7.26
C PHE A 53 -1.54 14.07 -6.57
N ILE A 54 -0.47 14.26 -7.31
CA ILE A 54 0.83 14.70 -6.80
C ILE A 54 1.29 15.91 -7.62
N LYS A 55 1.89 16.86 -6.94
CA LYS A 55 2.56 18.00 -7.53
C LYS A 55 4.05 17.92 -7.21
N ALA A 56 4.89 18.07 -8.24
CA ALA A 56 6.33 18.07 -8.08
C ALA A 56 6.85 19.50 -8.24
N ASN A 57 7.53 19.98 -7.22
CA ASN A 57 8.17 21.30 -7.23
C ASN A 57 9.68 21.14 -7.12
N ASN A 58 10.42 21.95 -7.87
CA ASN A 58 11.88 22.01 -7.77
C ASN A 58 12.28 22.97 -6.66
N PHE A 59 13.33 22.64 -5.95
CA PHE A 59 13.93 23.53 -4.97
C PHE A 59 15.44 23.28 -4.92
N LYS A 60 16.18 24.24 -4.42
CA LYS A 60 17.62 24.08 -4.20
C LYS A 60 17.85 23.60 -2.76
N ASN A 61 18.56 22.48 -2.63
CA ASN A 61 18.91 21.97 -1.31
C ASN A 61 20.13 22.72 -0.72
N CYS A 62 20.54 22.35 0.47
CA CYS A 62 21.66 22.98 1.17
C CYS A 62 23.01 22.85 0.43
N GLN A 63 23.11 21.91 -0.51
CA GLN A 63 24.30 21.72 -1.35
C GLN A 63 24.17 22.46 -2.69
N ASN A 64 23.15 23.31 -2.83
CA ASN A 64 22.87 24.09 -4.03
C ASN A 64 22.56 23.23 -5.26
N LYS A 65 22.07 22.02 -5.04
CA LYS A 65 21.61 21.11 -6.10
C LYS A 65 20.10 21.18 -6.23
N ILE A 66 19.61 21.03 -7.45
CA ILE A 66 18.16 20.98 -7.70
C ILE A 66 17.63 19.64 -7.20
N ALA A 67 16.61 19.70 -6.35
CA ALA A 67 15.90 18.54 -5.84
C ALA A 67 14.41 18.71 -6.07
N TYR A 68 13.64 17.64 -5.89
CA TYR A 68 12.19 17.67 -6.06
C TYR A 68 11.52 17.57 -4.70
N LEU A 69 10.43 18.36 -4.58
CA LEU A 69 9.52 18.26 -3.45
C LEU A 69 8.21 17.69 -4.01
N TYR A 70 7.81 16.54 -3.52
CA TYR A 70 6.58 15.90 -3.94
C TYR A 70 5.50 16.16 -2.91
N LEU A 71 4.38 16.74 -3.33
CA LEU A 71 3.28 17.09 -2.44
C LEU A 71 1.99 16.49 -2.97
N LEU A 72 1.15 16.01 -2.06
CA LEU A 72 -0.19 15.60 -2.44
C LEU A 72 -1.04 16.84 -2.66
N THR A 73 -1.77 16.86 -3.78
CA THR A 73 -2.78 17.86 -4.05
C THR A 73 -4.02 17.54 -3.21
N PRO A 74 -5.02 18.45 -3.11
CA PRO A 74 -6.30 18.11 -2.48
C PRO A 74 -6.93 16.86 -3.07
N ARG A 75 -6.85 16.68 -4.40
CA ARG A 75 -7.32 15.45 -5.07
C ARG A 75 -6.51 14.23 -4.66
N GLY A 76 -5.21 14.40 -4.44
CA GLY A 76 -4.34 13.33 -3.96
C GLY A 76 -4.69 12.89 -2.55
N ILE A 77 -5.02 13.83 -1.69
CA ILE A 77 -5.45 13.55 -0.31
C ILE A 77 -6.76 12.75 -0.33
N GLU A 78 -7.72 13.15 -1.15
CA GLU A 78 -8.98 12.44 -1.34
C GLU A 78 -8.75 11.03 -1.88
N GLU A 79 -7.89 10.89 -2.88
CA GLU A 79 -7.58 9.60 -3.48
C GLU A 79 -6.91 8.67 -2.47
N LYS A 80 -5.97 9.20 -1.69
CA LYS A 80 -5.31 8.44 -0.63
C LYS A 80 -6.33 7.93 0.39
N ALA A 81 -7.25 8.79 0.82
CA ALA A 81 -8.31 8.42 1.77
C ALA A 81 -9.21 7.33 1.19
N LYS A 82 -9.60 7.47 -0.08
CA LYS A 82 -10.44 6.51 -0.78
C LYS A 82 -9.77 5.13 -0.90
N ILE A 83 -8.51 5.12 -1.32
CA ILE A 83 -7.74 3.88 -1.45
C ILE A 83 -7.53 3.24 -0.08
N THR A 84 -7.24 4.04 0.93
CA THR A 84 -7.04 3.56 2.31
C THR A 84 -8.31 2.88 2.83
N TYR A 85 -9.47 3.49 2.58
CA TYR A 85 -10.76 2.93 2.98
C TYR A 85 -11.00 1.57 2.32
N HIS A 86 -10.79 1.48 1.01
CA HIS A 86 -10.97 0.23 0.28
C HIS A 86 -9.98 -0.84 0.71
N PHE A 87 -8.74 -0.44 0.98
CA PHE A 87 -7.70 -1.35 1.46
C PHE A 87 -8.06 -1.91 2.84
N LEU A 88 -8.51 -1.05 3.74
CA LEU A 88 -8.95 -1.46 5.07
C LEU A 88 -10.09 -2.46 4.99
N ARG A 89 -11.07 -2.17 4.13
CA ARG A 89 -12.23 -3.05 3.94
C ARG A 89 -11.80 -4.44 3.48
N ARG A 90 -10.89 -4.52 2.51
CA ARG A 90 -10.37 -5.82 2.04
C ARG A 90 -9.62 -6.55 3.13
N LYS A 91 -8.80 -5.85 3.90
CA LYS A 91 -8.04 -6.44 5.01
C LYS A 91 -8.96 -6.96 6.11
N THR A 92 -10.03 -6.24 6.39
CA THR A 92 -11.03 -6.66 7.36
C THR A 92 -11.73 -7.95 6.90
N GLU A 93 -12.09 -8.03 5.62
CA GLU A 93 -12.69 -9.24 5.04
C GLU A 93 -11.72 -10.43 5.09
N GLU A 94 -10.44 -10.22 4.80
CA GLU A 94 -9.40 -11.23 4.90
C GLU A 94 -9.26 -11.73 6.34
N TYR A 95 -9.27 -10.81 7.29
CA TYR A 95 -9.20 -11.13 8.72
C TYR A 95 -10.37 -12.00 9.16
N GLU A 96 -11.58 -11.63 8.75
CA GLU A 96 -12.79 -12.39 9.09
C GLU A 96 -12.76 -13.81 8.54
N ARG A 97 -12.30 -13.97 7.30
CA ARG A 97 -12.14 -15.29 6.69
C ARG A 97 -11.10 -16.13 7.43
N LEU A 98 -9.96 -15.52 7.75
CA LEU A 98 -8.88 -16.18 8.47
C LEU A 98 -9.33 -16.60 9.88
N GLU A 99 -10.05 -15.71 10.56
CA GLU A 99 -10.61 -16.00 11.88
C GLU A 99 -11.51 -17.21 11.83
N LYS A 100 -12.38 -17.29 10.83
CA LYS A 100 -13.27 -18.44 10.64
C LYS A 100 -12.49 -19.72 10.34
N GLU A 101 -11.49 -19.66 9.49
CA GLU A 101 -10.62 -20.81 9.18
C GLU A 101 -9.95 -21.33 10.45
N ILE A 102 -9.44 -20.43 11.28
CA ILE A 102 -8.79 -20.80 12.55
C ILE A 102 -9.78 -21.51 13.48
N GLN A 103 -10.99 -20.96 13.59
CA GLN A 103 -12.04 -21.57 14.42
C GLN A 103 -12.39 -22.97 13.92
N ASP A 104 -12.51 -23.16 12.61
CA ASP A 104 -12.82 -24.46 12.01
C ASP A 104 -11.69 -25.46 12.29
N LEU A 105 -10.43 -25.03 12.15
CA LEU A 105 -9.28 -25.88 12.45
C LEU A 105 -9.20 -26.25 13.92
N GLN A 106 -9.53 -25.33 14.82
CA GLN A 106 -9.56 -25.59 16.25
C GLN A 106 -10.60 -26.65 16.57
N LYS A 107 -11.76 -26.60 15.94
CA LYS A 107 -12.82 -27.61 16.10
C LYS A 107 -12.34 -28.97 15.59
N GLU A 108 -11.65 -29.02 14.46
CA GLU A 108 -11.09 -30.26 13.92
C GLU A 108 -10.09 -30.88 14.89
N VAL A 109 -9.21 -30.05 15.46
CA VAL A 109 -8.22 -30.53 16.45
C VAL A 109 -8.93 -31.11 17.68
N GLU A 110 -9.98 -30.44 18.16
CA GLU A 110 -10.78 -30.92 19.30
C GLU A 110 -11.43 -32.29 19.00
N VAL A 111 -12.02 -32.45 17.82
CA VAL A 111 -12.63 -33.69 17.37
C VAL A 111 -11.58 -34.81 17.30
N LEU A 112 -10.42 -34.53 16.72
CA LEU A 112 -9.32 -35.49 16.57
C LEU A 112 -8.78 -35.92 17.95
N ALA A 113 -8.62 -34.97 18.87
CA ALA A 113 -8.14 -35.24 20.22
C ALA A 113 -9.15 -36.14 20.99
N LYS A 114 -10.44 -35.84 20.85
CA LYS A 114 -11.52 -36.62 21.45
C LYS A 114 -11.55 -38.03 20.90
N SER A 115 -11.45 -38.18 19.58
CA SER A 115 -11.43 -39.44 18.87
C SER A 115 -10.25 -40.32 19.33
N ALA A 116 -9.07 -39.72 19.46
CA ALA A 116 -7.87 -40.41 19.93
C ALA A 116 -8.03 -40.90 21.38
N THR A 117 -8.70 -40.12 22.22
CA THR A 117 -8.96 -40.50 23.62
C THR A 117 -9.97 -41.63 23.70
N GLU A 118 -11.01 -41.64 22.89
CA GLU A 118 -12.05 -42.66 22.87
C GLU A 118 -11.56 -44.01 22.34
N ASN A 119 -10.54 -44.01 21.49
CA ASN A 119 -9.99 -45.22 20.88
C ASN A 119 -8.90 -45.91 21.71
N ARG A 120 -8.66 -45.49 22.92
CA ARG A 120 -7.72 -46.17 23.86
C ARG A 120 -8.37 -47.29 24.62
#